data_bbfd5abcdd6aef183beca4c7090b3547
#
_entry.id   bbfd5abcdd6aef183beca4c7090b3547
#
_cell.length_a   1.000
_cell.length_b   1.000
_cell.length_c   1.000
_cell.angle_alpha   90.00
_cell.angle_beta   90.00
_cell.angle_gamma   90.00
#
_symmetry.space_group_name_H-M   'P 1'
#
loop_
_entity.id
_entity.type
_entity.pdbx_description
1 polymer ?
#
loop_
_entity_poly.entity_id
_entity_poly.type
_entity_poly.pdbx_seq_one_letter_code
_entity_poly.pdbx_strand_id
1 'polypeptide(L)'
;MVARNASTGPLAGEKADQSTPRSDGVGPVRLTANGGEDDRYRRLPTGAHGMAREEVARDQRERLQRAMTELISERGYQAVRILDLTQLAHVSRPTFYELYADKEELLLSAYNDIAARTAQTALEAFNRKPKDTLDRRIRAGMHAFAELAADEPHAMKLFLIGAFGAGPKALARRKETINALEQAILSSGESGPVAPDLVVKAILGAIREVAVARLHHGNVRELRKAADELIAWASTFRPTLPEGLDAATPGPRPESEGERSYTSERSRRAQGRLPSGRHDLPRAVVANSQRERILDATAEIVAEKGLGALTIPEIASRANVSHETFYEMFKTKMDAFLAAQKVGMELALRGGVEAWEAQMPDWPRAIDAGLRGVLSYLVTEPAYAHMTIVDAFGASPETIAIRDELLRAFATYFEPGYEWAPKGHEVPAIAAEAAVGGVWQVMHQYVDNDHIEELADAAPQLTYILLTPFLGSERAADAALNSPALAGAAPAGEA
;
A
#
# COMPACT_ATOMS: atom_id res chain seq x y z
N MET A 1 65.96 -12.35 -12.50
CA MET A 1 66.63 -11.35 -13.34
C MET A 1 65.96 -10.03 -13.03
N VAL A 2 66.61 -9.29 -12.20
CA VAL A 2 67.22 -7.96 -12.37
C VAL A 2 66.12 -6.87 -12.38
N ALA A 3 65.90 -6.12 -11.36
CA ALA A 3 66.64 -5.17 -10.55
C ALA A 3 66.18 -3.73 -10.79
N ARG A 4 65.80 -3.08 -9.65
CA ARG A 4 66.33 -1.76 -9.14
C ARG A 4 65.97 -0.49 -9.96
N ASN A 5 65.58 0.60 -9.37
CA ASN A 5 66.03 1.43 -8.21
C ASN A 5 64.98 2.52 -7.97
N ALA A 6 64.49 2.91 -6.83
CA ALA A 6 65.07 3.73 -5.74
C ALA A 6 65.36 5.21 -6.11
N SER A 7 64.68 6.18 -5.44
CA SER A 7 65.25 7.39 -4.87
C SER A 7 64.15 8.21 -4.14
N THR A 8 64.12 8.22 -2.85
CA THR A 8 64.39 9.24 -1.81
C THR A 8 63.79 10.64 -1.95
N GLY A 9 62.97 11.02 -1.06
CA GLY A 9 62.42 12.00 -0.15
C GLY A 9 62.83 13.48 -0.31
N PRO A 10 62.42 14.42 0.59
CA PRO A 10 61.75 14.33 1.87
C PRO A 10 60.62 15.38 2.13
N LEU A 11 59.82 15.13 3.17
CA LEU A 11 59.27 16.00 4.22
C LEU A 11 58.75 17.42 3.90
N ALA A 12 57.44 17.66 4.03
CA ALA A 12 56.93 18.82 4.75
C ALA A 12 55.55 18.45 5.35
N GLY A 13 55.40 18.70 6.66
CA GLY A 13 54.24 18.39 7.42
C GLY A 13 53.07 19.36 7.16
N GLU A 14 51.87 18.84 7.21
CA GLU A 14 50.69 19.65 7.31
C GLU A 14 49.71 19.07 8.34
N LYS A 15 49.25 19.97 9.18
CA LYS A 15 48.51 19.72 10.43
C LYS A 15 47.20 19.02 10.15
N ALA A 16 46.91 18.01 10.96
CA ALA A 16 45.58 17.42 11.07
C ALA A 16 44.56 18.46 11.55
N ASP A 17 43.62 18.81 10.69
CA ASP A 17 42.41 19.53 11.04
C ASP A 17 41.32 18.52 11.39
N GLN A 18 40.98 18.47 12.68
CA GLN A 18 39.88 17.69 13.20
C GLN A 18 38.57 18.45 12.96
N SER A 19 37.93 18.25 11.80
CA SER A 19 36.58 18.67 11.59
C SER A 19 35.68 17.43 11.57
N THR A 20 34.91 17.28 12.66
CA THR A 20 33.76 16.38 12.80
C THR A 20 32.82 16.51 11.59
N PRO A 21 32.32 15.41 11.01
CA PRO A 21 31.26 15.49 9.99
C PRO A 21 29.97 15.92 10.64
N ARG A 22 29.49 17.08 10.25
CA ARG A 22 28.13 17.54 10.53
C ARG A 22 27.14 16.62 9.83
N SER A 23 26.11 16.21 10.59
CA SER A 23 24.93 15.50 10.10
C SER A 23 24.41 16.15 8.82
N ASP A 24 24.37 15.40 7.73
CA ASP A 24 23.71 15.78 6.49
C ASP A 24 22.19 15.82 6.72
N GLY A 25 21.73 16.97 7.18
CA GLY A 25 20.34 17.36 7.01
C GLY A 25 20.10 17.55 5.53
N VAL A 26 19.04 16.93 5.02
CA VAL A 26 18.49 17.16 3.67
C VAL A 26 18.47 18.68 3.45
N GLY A 27 19.36 19.17 2.60
CA GLY A 27 19.51 20.59 2.32
C GLY A 27 18.24 21.16 1.69
N PRO A 28 18.03 22.48 1.77
CA PRO A 28 16.90 23.13 1.15
C PRO A 28 16.89 22.82 -0.36
N VAL A 29 15.69 22.49 -0.87
CA VAL A 29 15.43 22.26 -2.29
C VAL A 29 16.12 23.32 -3.13
N ARG A 30 17.12 22.94 -3.90
CA ARG A 30 17.58 23.78 -5.00
C ARG A 30 16.47 23.78 -6.03
N LEU A 31 15.62 24.80 -5.99
CA LEU A 31 14.79 25.17 -7.12
C LEU A 31 15.74 25.33 -8.32
N THR A 32 15.53 24.54 -9.35
CA THR A 32 16.34 24.61 -10.58
C THR A 32 16.35 26.05 -11.05
N ALA A 33 17.54 26.63 -11.09
CA ALA A 33 17.78 28.00 -11.52
C ALA A 33 17.67 28.09 -13.05
N ASN A 34 16.50 27.84 -13.58
CA ASN A 34 16.06 28.34 -14.88
C ASN A 34 14.93 29.32 -14.61
N GLY A 35 15.20 30.61 -14.80
CA GLY A 35 14.41 31.74 -14.40
C GLY A 35 13.09 31.97 -15.17
N GLY A 36 12.24 30.95 -15.22
CA GLY A 36 10.83 31.05 -15.50
C GLY A 36 10.09 30.64 -14.24
N GLU A 37 9.30 31.52 -13.63
CA GLU A 37 8.28 31.13 -12.66
C GLU A 37 7.47 30.02 -13.33
N ASP A 38 7.37 28.85 -12.68
CA ASP A 38 6.50 27.78 -13.14
C ASP A 38 5.08 28.37 -13.20
N ASP A 39 4.52 28.47 -14.40
CA ASP A 39 3.26 29.15 -14.68
C ASP A 39 2.10 28.61 -13.82
N ARG A 40 2.25 27.39 -13.31
CA ARG A 40 1.32 26.71 -12.38
C ARG A 40 1.21 27.38 -11.00
N TYR A 41 2.25 28.13 -10.58
CA TYR A 41 2.32 28.84 -9.29
C TYR A 41 2.42 30.35 -9.47
N ARG A 42 2.08 30.86 -10.65
CA ARG A 42 2.12 32.29 -10.97
C ARG A 42 1.24 33.06 -9.99
N ARG A 43 1.83 34.05 -9.35
CA ARG A 43 1.13 34.96 -8.45
C ARG A 43 0.15 35.86 -9.22
N LEU A 44 -1.01 36.08 -8.62
CA LEU A 44 -1.85 37.18 -9.07
C LEU A 44 -1.09 38.51 -8.92
N PRO A 45 -1.40 39.54 -9.77
CA PRO A 45 -0.75 40.83 -9.66
C PRO A 45 -0.82 41.38 -8.24
N THR A 46 0.30 41.90 -7.72
CA THR A 46 0.37 42.55 -6.39
C THR A 46 -0.10 43.99 -6.53
N GLY A 47 -1.01 44.44 -5.64
CA GLY A 47 -1.52 45.81 -5.60
C GLY A 47 -3.04 45.87 -5.66
N ALA A 48 -3.61 47.07 -5.83
CA ALA A 48 -5.05 47.29 -5.99
C ALA A 48 -5.53 46.79 -7.34
N HIS A 49 -5.60 45.49 -7.53
CA HIS A 49 -6.29 44.85 -8.64
C HIS A 49 -7.76 44.73 -8.24
N GLY A 50 -8.70 45.06 -9.12
CA GLY A 50 -10.12 45.00 -8.85
C GLY A 50 -10.71 43.59 -8.63
N MET A 51 -9.91 42.62 -8.23
CA MET A 51 -10.34 41.24 -7.93
C MET A 51 -10.99 41.17 -6.56
N ALA A 52 -12.09 40.44 -6.46
CA ALA A 52 -12.74 40.17 -5.16
C ALA A 52 -11.82 39.36 -4.23
N ARG A 53 -11.90 39.62 -2.93
CA ARG A 53 -11.13 38.86 -1.92
C ARG A 53 -11.33 37.35 -2.03
N GLU A 54 -12.53 36.92 -2.41
CA GLU A 54 -12.88 35.50 -2.62
C GLU A 54 -12.16 34.88 -3.81
N GLU A 55 -11.93 35.62 -4.87
CA GLU A 55 -11.16 35.16 -6.05
C GLU A 55 -9.68 34.97 -5.69
N VAL A 56 -9.12 35.93 -4.93
CA VAL A 56 -7.74 35.80 -4.43
C VAL A 56 -7.59 34.62 -3.49
N ALA A 57 -8.53 34.42 -2.58
CA ALA A 57 -8.52 33.30 -1.64
C ALA A 57 -8.68 31.96 -2.37
N ARG A 58 -9.49 31.89 -3.42
CA ARG A 58 -9.64 30.70 -4.27
C ARG A 58 -8.34 30.36 -4.97
N ASP A 59 -7.70 31.31 -5.64
CA ASP A 59 -6.40 31.11 -6.29
C ASP A 59 -5.32 30.62 -5.30
N GLN A 60 -5.26 31.22 -4.11
CA GLN A 60 -4.33 30.81 -3.07
C GLN A 60 -4.60 29.38 -2.58
N ARG A 61 -5.87 28.97 -2.43
CA ARG A 61 -6.25 27.59 -2.08
C ARG A 61 -5.81 26.61 -3.18
N GLU A 62 -6.08 26.93 -4.45
CA GLU A 62 -5.69 26.08 -5.57
C GLU A 62 -4.17 25.90 -5.66
N ARG A 63 -3.38 26.96 -5.45
CA ARG A 63 -1.92 26.86 -5.41
C ARG A 63 -1.41 26.02 -4.24
N LEU A 64 -2.01 26.16 -3.05
CA LEU A 64 -1.68 25.34 -1.89
C LEU A 64 -2.06 23.87 -2.10
N GLN A 65 -3.21 23.57 -2.69
CA GLN A 65 -3.63 22.21 -3.04
C GLN A 65 -2.70 21.56 -4.07
N ARG A 66 -2.26 22.31 -5.11
CA ARG A 66 -1.25 21.81 -6.05
C ARG A 66 0.08 21.52 -5.36
N ALA A 67 0.56 22.45 -4.53
CA ALA A 67 1.80 22.26 -3.77
C ALA A 67 1.73 21.03 -2.86
N MET A 68 0.60 20.81 -2.17
CA MET A 68 0.35 19.62 -1.37
C MET A 68 0.43 18.35 -2.23
N THR A 69 -0.25 18.35 -3.37
CA THR A 69 -0.30 17.22 -4.30
C THR A 69 1.09 16.85 -4.84
N GLU A 70 1.87 17.85 -5.26
CA GLU A 70 3.22 17.65 -5.79
C GLU A 70 4.18 17.14 -4.71
N LEU A 71 4.25 17.81 -3.56
CA LEU A 71 5.18 17.45 -2.49
C LEU A 71 4.87 16.09 -1.85
N ILE A 72 3.60 15.74 -1.66
CA ILE A 72 3.23 14.40 -1.15
C ILE A 72 3.59 13.32 -2.15
N SER A 73 3.33 13.54 -3.43
CA SER A 73 3.67 12.59 -4.49
C SER A 73 5.17 12.30 -4.56
N GLU A 74 6.02 13.26 -4.20
CA GLU A 74 7.47 13.14 -4.22
C GLU A 74 8.07 12.57 -2.92
N ARG A 75 7.53 12.97 -1.76
CA ARG A 75 8.20 12.78 -0.45
C ARG A 75 7.35 12.06 0.58
N GLY A 76 6.08 11.82 0.29
CA GLY A 76 5.10 11.34 1.26
C GLY A 76 4.66 12.42 2.26
N TYR A 77 3.50 12.21 2.89
CA TYR A 77 2.88 13.19 3.78
C TYR A 77 3.75 13.58 4.97
N GLN A 78 4.41 12.62 5.61
CA GLN A 78 5.18 12.86 6.85
C GLN A 78 6.37 13.81 6.62
N ALA A 79 6.99 13.77 5.45
CA ALA A 79 8.16 14.59 5.11
C ALA A 79 7.79 16.04 4.71
N VAL A 80 6.52 16.32 4.39
CA VAL A 80 6.06 17.64 3.94
C VAL A 80 5.78 18.56 5.14
N ARG A 81 6.40 19.73 5.16
CA ARG A 81 6.19 20.78 6.18
C ARG A 81 5.35 21.92 5.62
N ILE A 82 4.64 22.67 6.48
CA ILE A 82 3.89 23.87 6.07
C ILE A 82 4.80 24.89 5.39
N LEU A 83 6.06 24.99 5.81
CA LEU A 83 7.02 25.88 5.16
C LEU A 83 7.25 25.52 3.70
N ASP A 84 7.40 24.22 3.41
CA ASP A 84 7.63 23.73 2.04
C ASP A 84 6.41 24.05 1.14
N LEU A 85 5.20 23.85 1.69
CA LEU A 85 3.93 24.17 1.01
C LEU A 85 3.79 25.66 0.69
N THR A 86 4.04 26.51 1.68
CA THR A 86 3.89 27.96 1.53
C THR A 86 4.95 28.55 0.60
N GLN A 87 6.15 28.03 0.60
CA GLN A 87 7.22 28.41 -0.33
C GLN A 87 6.88 28.03 -1.76
N LEU A 88 6.47 26.77 -2.00
CA LEU A 88 6.13 26.30 -3.35
C LEU A 88 4.87 27.00 -3.90
N ALA A 89 3.85 27.16 -3.07
CA ALA A 89 2.60 27.83 -3.46
C ALA A 89 2.73 29.37 -3.57
N HIS A 90 3.85 29.95 -3.18
CA HIS A 90 4.02 31.40 -3.05
C HIS A 90 2.93 32.08 -2.22
N VAL A 91 2.55 31.46 -1.10
CA VAL A 91 1.55 31.97 -0.14
C VAL A 91 2.25 32.27 1.18
N SER A 92 1.85 33.34 1.86
CA SER A 92 2.40 33.66 3.17
C SER A 92 1.94 32.65 4.23
N ARG A 93 2.76 32.43 5.28
CA ARG A 93 2.36 31.57 6.40
C ARG A 93 1.11 32.06 7.14
N PRO A 94 0.91 33.38 7.39
CA PRO A 94 -0.36 33.88 7.91
C PRO A 94 -1.54 33.53 7.01
N THR A 95 -1.43 33.77 5.70
CA THR A 95 -2.49 33.43 4.74
C THR A 95 -2.80 31.93 4.71
N PHE A 96 -1.77 31.04 4.88
CA PHE A 96 -2.03 29.62 5.03
C PHE A 96 -3.00 29.35 6.20
N TYR A 97 -2.75 29.94 7.37
CA TYR A 97 -3.59 29.74 8.56
C TYR A 97 -4.94 30.47 8.50
N GLU A 98 -5.10 31.46 7.62
CA GLU A 98 -6.40 32.03 7.31
C GLU A 98 -7.26 31.09 6.44
N LEU A 99 -6.62 30.22 5.64
CA LEU A 99 -7.29 29.32 4.71
C LEU A 99 -7.49 27.90 5.25
N TYR A 100 -6.55 27.41 6.07
CA TYR A 100 -6.52 26.05 6.62
C TYR A 100 -5.97 26.07 8.06
N ALA A 101 -6.62 25.34 8.97
CA ALA A 101 -6.16 25.24 10.35
C ALA A 101 -4.82 24.52 10.47
N ASP A 102 -4.61 23.50 9.64
CA ASP A 102 -3.40 22.68 9.67
C ASP A 102 -3.11 22.01 8.29
N LYS A 103 -2.04 21.23 8.25
CA LYS A 103 -1.62 20.48 7.08
C LYS A 103 -2.61 19.37 6.69
N GLU A 104 -3.28 18.76 7.67
CA GLU A 104 -4.25 17.69 7.45
C GLU A 104 -5.51 18.24 6.76
N GLU A 105 -6.00 19.42 7.18
CA GLU A 105 -7.15 20.06 6.53
C GLU A 105 -6.87 20.42 5.07
N LEU A 106 -5.67 20.93 4.76
CA LEU A 106 -5.26 21.18 3.38
C LEU A 106 -5.21 19.89 2.57
N LEU A 107 -4.66 18.80 3.13
CA LEU A 107 -4.64 17.50 2.46
C LEU A 107 -6.06 17.01 2.17
N LEU A 108 -6.96 17.03 3.15
CA LEU A 108 -8.36 16.61 2.99
C LEU A 108 -9.08 17.44 1.94
N SER A 109 -8.82 18.73 1.90
CA SER A 109 -9.36 19.63 0.87
C SER A 109 -8.87 19.24 -0.52
N ALA A 110 -7.56 19.00 -0.71
CA ALA A 110 -6.99 18.54 -1.97
C ALA A 110 -7.52 17.17 -2.39
N TYR A 111 -7.57 16.23 -1.44
CA TYR A 111 -8.11 14.89 -1.66
C TYR A 111 -9.56 14.92 -2.13
N ASN A 112 -10.43 15.69 -1.46
CA ASN A 112 -11.84 15.79 -1.81
C ASN A 112 -12.03 16.39 -3.20
N ASP A 113 -11.25 17.41 -3.58
CA ASP A 113 -11.31 18.01 -4.91
C ASP A 113 -10.91 17.00 -6.01
N ILE A 114 -9.81 16.27 -5.80
CA ILE A 114 -9.36 15.23 -6.73
C ILE A 114 -10.38 14.10 -6.83
N ALA A 115 -10.91 13.62 -5.70
CA ALA A 115 -11.92 12.57 -5.67
C ALA A 115 -13.19 12.98 -6.45
N ALA A 116 -13.68 14.21 -6.21
CA ALA A 116 -14.85 14.73 -6.90
C ALA A 116 -14.63 14.86 -8.41
N ARG A 117 -13.50 15.42 -8.85
CA ARG A 117 -13.15 15.53 -10.28
C ARG A 117 -13.00 14.16 -10.93
N THR A 118 -12.34 13.21 -10.26
CA THR A 118 -12.15 11.84 -10.76
C THR A 118 -13.50 11.15 -10.95
N ALA A 119 -14.37 11.20 -9.94
CA ALA A 119 -15.71 10.63 -10.02
C ALA A 119 -16.55 11.30 -11.12
N GLN A 120 -16.53 12.61 -11.19
CA GLN A 120 -17.26 13.38 -12.23
C GLN A 120 -16.79 13.00 -13.63
N THR A 121 -15.48 12.97 -13.89
CA THR A 121 -14.91 12.65 -15.20
C THR A 121 -15.31 11.24 -15.65
N ALA A 122 -15.19 10.24 -14.75
CA ALA A 122 -15.58 8.87 -15.03
C ALA A 122 -17.08 8.74 -15.28
N LEU A 123 -17.92 9.38 -14.45
CA LEU A 123 -19.36 9.32 -14.54
C LEU A 123 -19.91 10.04 -15.79
N GLU A 124 -19.34 11.18 -16.17
CA GLU A 124 -19.69 11.89 -17.41
C GLU A 124 -19.38 11.04 -18.64
N ALA A 125 -18.22 10.36 -18.67
CA ALA A 125 -17.86 9.46 -19.75
C ALA A 125 -18.80 8.25 -19.80
N PHE A 126 -19.11 7.64 -18.66
CA PHE A 126 -20.06 6.52 -18.50
C PHE A 126 -21.46 6.89 -19.00
N ASN A 127 -21.94 8.11 -18.74
CA ASN A 127 -23.28 8.58 -19.10
C ASN A 127 -23.36 9.25 -20.48
N ARG A 128 -22.25 9.48 -21.15
CA ARG A 128 -22.20 10.21 -22.45
C ARG A 128 -23.09 9.56 -23.52
N LYS A 129 -23.22 8.23 -23.50
CA LYS A 129 -24.05 7.47 -24.43
C LYS A 129 -24.94 6.49 -23.65
N PRO A 130 -26.05 6.95 -23.04
CA PRO A 130 -26.86 6.14 -22.15
C PRO A 130 -27.58 4.97 -22.86
N LYS A 131 -27.67 4.99 -24.19
CA LYS A 131 -28.24 3.88 -24.99
C LYS A 131 -27.23 2.80 -25.37
N ASP A 132 -25.93 2.98 -25.09
CA ASP A 132 -24.93 1.96 -25.29
C ASP A 132 -25.09 0.84 -24.26
N THR A 133 -24.50 -0.33 -24.56
CA THR A 133 -24.46 -1.45 -23.63
C THR A 133 -23.68 -1.07 -22.37
N LEU A 134 -24.00 -1.70 -21.24
CA LEU A 134 -23.34 -1.46 -19.96
C LEU A 134 -21.80 -1.61 -20.08
N ASP A 135 -21.33 -2.65 -20.78
CA ASP A 135 -19.90 -2.87 -21.05
C ASP A 135 -19.24 -1.66 -21.73
N ARG A 136 -19.85 -1.11 -22.77
CA ARG A 136 -19.32 0.08 -23.47
C ARG A 136 -19.28 1.31 -22.57
N ARG A 137 -20.26 1.46 -21.70
CA ARG A 137 -20.36 2.55 -20.74
C ARG A 137 -19.29 2.44 -19.66
N ILE A 138 -19.09 1.23 -19.12
CA ILE A 138 -18.01 0.92 -18.16
C ILE A 138 -16.66 1.23 -18.80
N ARG A 139 -16.43 0.74 -20.04
CA ARG A 139 -15.19 1.00 -20.79
C ARG A 139 -14.92 2.49 -20.97
N ALA A 140 -15.95 3.29 -21.29
CA ALA A 140 -15.80 4.74 -21.43
C ALA A 140 -15.39 5.41 -20.09
N GLY A 141 -16.00 5.02 -18.97
CA GLY A 141 -15.63 5.52 -17.64
C GLY A 141 -14.20 5.13 -17.22
N MET A 142 -13.82 3.88 -17.46
CA MET A 142 -12.47 3.39 -17.17
C MET A 142 -11.39 4.08 -18.01
N HIS A 143 -11.65 4.32 -19.29
CA HIS A 143 -10.71 5.07 -20.14
C HIS A 143 -10.58 6.53 -19.68
N ALA A 144 -11.68 7.18 -19.31
CA ALA A 144 -11.65 8.54 -18.79
C ALA A 144 -10.85 8.63 -17.46
N PHE A 145 -10.99 7.64 -16.59
CA PHE A 145 -10.16 7.52 -15.39
C PHE A 145 -8.67 7.34 -15.74
N ALA A 146 -8.35 6.45 -16.69
CA ALA A 146 -6.97 6.19 -17.11
C ALA A 146 -6.33 7.42 -17.79
N GLU A 147 -7.08 8.17 -18.59
CA GLU A 147 -6.64 9.41 -19.21
C GLU A 147 -6.37 10.49 -18.15
N LEU A 148 -7.29 10.70 -17.21
CA LEU A 148 -7.08 11.63 -16.09
C LEU A 148 -5.83 11.24 -15.26
N ALA A 149 -5.64 9.95 -14.99
CA ALA A 149 -4.48 9.48 -14.25
C ALA A 149 -3.16 9.67 -14.99
N ALA A 150 -3.18 9.61 -16.32
CA ALA A 150 -2.01 9.90 -17.14
C ALA A 150 -1.71 11.41 -17.25
N ASP A 151 -2.75 12.24 -17.29
CA ASP A 151 -2.63 13.69 -17.41
C ASP A 151 -2.26 14.37 -16.08
N GLU A 152 -2.78 13.84 -14.96
CA GLU A 152 -2.55 14.38 -13.60
C GLU A 152 -1.91 13.35 -12.66
N PRO A 153 -0.71 12.82 -12.94
CA PRO A 153 -0.14 11.69 -12.18
C PRO A 153 0.12 12.01 -10.70
N HIS A 154 0.47 13.26 -10.35
CA HIS A 154 0.66 13.66 -8.95
C HIS A 154 -0.67 13.68 -8.18
N ALA A 155 -1.74 14.16 -8.80
CA ALA A 155 -3.08 14.16 -8.22
C ALA A 155 -3.56 12.73 -7.98
N MET A 156 -3.38 11.85 -8.95
CA MET A 156 -3.78 10.46 -8.83
C MET A 156 -2.95 9.68 -7.82
N LYS A 157 -1.65 9.98 -7.66
CA LYS A 157 -0.84 9.42 -6.57
C LYS A 157 -1.37 9.87 -5.20
N LEU A 158 -1.72 11.15 -5.04
CA LEU A 158 -2.34 11.62 -3.80
C LEU A 158 -3.67 10.91 -3.53
N PHE A 159 -4.54 10.78 -4.52
CA PHE A 159 -5.85 10.14 -4.41
C PHE A 159 -5.76 8.66 -4.05
N LEU A 160 -4.90 7.90 -4.74
CA LEU A 160 -4.80 6.45 -4.58
C LEU A 160 -3.96 6.02 -3.37
N ILE A 161 -2.95 6.82 -3.00
CA ILE A 161 -1.93 6.45 -2.01
C ILE A 161 -1.83 7.46 -0.87
N GLY A 162 -1.92 8.76 -1.16
CA GLY A 162 -1.49 9.84 -0.25
C GLY A 162 -2.25 9.92 1.07
N ALA A 163 -3.48 9.41 1.13
CA ALA A 163 -4.30 9.42 2.34
C ALA A 163 -3.77 8.48 3.45
N PHE A 164 -3.04 7.42 3.09
CA PHE A 164 -2.58 6.42 4.05
C PHE A 164 -1.58 6.95 5.09
N GLY A 165 -0.71 7.88 4.71
CA GLY A 165 0.29 8.46 5.61
C GLY A 165 -0.17 9.66 6.42
N ALA A 166 -1.42 10.11 6.25
CA ALA A 166 -1.87 11.41 6.71
C ALA A 166 -2.61 11.41 8.06
N GLY A 167 -2.97 10.24 8.56
CA GLY A 167 -3.65 10.10 9.85
C GLY A 167 -5.10 9.63 9.77
N PRO A 168 -5.77 9.46 10.93
CA PRO A 168 -7.09 8.79 11.01
C PRO A 168 -8.20 9.46 10.19
N LYS A 169 -8.23 10.80 10.14
CA LYS A 169 -9.26 11.53 9.37
C LYS A 169 -9.12 11.31 7.87
N ALA A 170 -7.89 11.29 7.36
CA ALA A 170 -7.65 11.04 5.94
C ALA A 170 -7.99 9.59 5.56
N LEU A 171 -7.68 8.63 6.42
CA LEU A 171 -8.06 7.23 6.25
C LEU A 171 -9.59 7.05 6.27
N ALA A 172 -10.29 7.66 7.23
CA ALA A 172 -11.74 7.64 7.30
C ALA A 172 -12.38 8.23 6.03
N ARG A 173 -11.87 9.38 5.56
CA ARG A 173 -12.37 10.02 4.34
C ARG A 173 -12.15 9.14 3.10
N ARG A 174 -10.98 8.51 3.00
CA ARG A 174 -10.70 7.55 1.94
C ARG A 174 -11.66 6.37 1.96
N LYS A 175 -11.90 5.79 3.14
CA LYS A 175 -12.84 4.68 3.35
C LYS A 175 -14.26 5.06 2.90
N GLU A 176 -14.76 6.25 3.29
CA GLU A 176 -16.03 6.78 2.82
C GLU A 176 -16.11 6.90 1.30
N THR A 177 -15.04 7.41 0.66
CA THR A 177 -14.98 7.57 -0.79
C THR A 177 -15.04 6.23 -1.52
N ILE A 178 -14.29 5.23 -1.04
CA ILE A 178 -14.29 3.87 -1.62
C ILE A 178 -15.65 3.21 -1.42
N ASN A 179 -16.23 3.27 -0.23
CA ASN A 179 -17.54 2.70 0.05
C ASN A 179 -18.63 3.33 -0.84
N ALA A 180 -18.58 4.64 -1.04
CA ALA A 180 -19.52 5.33 -1.94
C ALA A 180 -19.38 4.85 -3.39
N LEU A 181 -18.16 4.61 -3.86
CA LEU A 181 -17.90 4.07 -5.20
C LEU A 181 -18.40 2.63 -5.32
N GLU A 182 -18.12 1.78 -4.34
CA GLU A 182 -18.59 0.38 -4.28
C GLU A 182 -20.13 0.34 -4.35
N GLN A 183 -20.80 1.14 -3.53
CA GLN A 183 -22.27 1.22 -3.52
C GLN A 183 -22.83 1.74 -4.84
N ALA A 184 -22.19 2.73 -5.45
CA ALA A 184 -22.60 3.24 -6.76
C ALA A 184 -22.51 2.17 -7.85
N ILE A 185 -21.47 1.33 -7.84
CA ILE A 185 -21.30 0.22 -8.79
C ILE A 185 -22.33 -0.87 -8.52
N LEU A 186 -22.48 -1.31 -7.26
CA LEU A 186 -23.46 -2.34 -6.88
C LEU A 186 -24.90 -1.97 -7.25
N SER A 187 -25.25 -0.69 -7.13
CA SER A 187 -26.57 -0.17 -7.44
C SER A 187 -26.79 0.22 -8.92
N SER A 188 -25.76 0.09 -9.77
CA SER A 188 -25.84 0.52 -11.19
C SER A 188 -26.56 -0.47 -12.11
N GLY A 189 -26.87 -1.68 -11.66
CA GLY A 189 -27.57 -2.71 -12.40
C GLY A 189 -29.08 -2.45 -12.48
N GLU A 190 -29.67 -2.51 -13.68
CA GLU A 190 -31.14 -2.30 -13.90
C GLU A 190 -32.01 -3.41 -13.28
N SER A 191 -31.46 -4.61 -13.08
CA SER A 191 -32.19 -5.79 -12.61
C SER A 191 -31.61 -6.47 -11.36
N GLY A 192 -30.70 -5.79 -10.66
CA GLY A 192 -30.00 -6.29 -9.48
C GLY A 192 -28.52 -5.91 -9.47
N PRO A 193 -27.74 -6.41 -8.52
CA PRO A 193 -26.31 -6.14 -8.45
C PRO A 193 -25.59 -6.59 -9.74
N VAL A 194 -24.67 -5.77 -10.23
CA VAL A 194 -23.86 -6.06 -11.45
C VAL A 194 -22.94 -7.25 -11.23
N ALA A 195 -22.45 -7.42 -10.01
CA ALA A 195 -21.64 -8.53 -9.56
C ALA A 195 -21.77 -8.72 -8.04
N PRO A 196 -21.36 -9.86 -7.48
CA PRO A 196 -21.28 -10.06 -6.04
C PRO A 196 -20.37 -9.02 -5.37
N ASP A 197 -20.69 -8.62 -4.15
CA ASP A 197 -19.96 -7.60 -3.37
C ASP A 197 -18.43 -7.90 -3.33
N LEU A 198 -18.07 -9.12 -3.02
CA LEU A 198 -16.70 -9.61 -3.01
C LEU A 198 -15.98 -9.36 -4.35
N VAL A 199 -16.64 -9.65 -5.47
CA VAL A 199 -16.06 -9.48 -6.82
C VAL A 199 -15.91 -8.00 -7.15
N VAL A 200 -16.87 -7.15 -6.80
CA VAL A 200 -16.76 -5.69 -6.99
C VAL A 200 -15.58 -5.13 -6.22
N LYS A 201 -15.39 -5.54 -4.98
CA LYS A 201 -14.26 -5.14 -4.14
C LYS A 201 -12.92 -5.59 -4.72
N ALA A 202 -12.85 -6.82 -5.21
CA ALA A 202 -11.65 -7.33 -5.90
C ALA A 202 -11.35 -6.54 -7.18
N ILE A 203 -12.37 -6.21 -7.99
CA ILE A 203 -12.21 -5.42 -9.22
C ILE A 203 -11.67 -4.02 -8.89
N LEU A 204 -12.26 -3.32 -7.91
CA LEU A 204 -11.78 -2.00 -7.49
C LEU A 204 -10.36 -2.05 -6.93
N GLY A 205 -10.04 -3.12 -6.19
CA GLY A 205 -8.71 -3.38 -5.72
C GLY A 205 -7.71 -3.55 -6.85
N ALA A 206 -8.02 -4.39 -7.83
CA ALA A 206 -7.18 -4.62 -9.00
C ALA A 206 -6.94 -3.32 -9.79
N ILE A 207 -8.00 -2.53 -10.04
CA ILE A 207 -7.89 -1.22 -10.71
C ILE A 207 -6.92 -0.31 -9.95
N ARG A 208 -7.08 -0.23 -8.62
CA ARG A 208 -6.21 0.60 -7.78
C ARG A 208 -4.76 0.12 -7.84
N GLU A 209 -4.51 -1.17 -7.63
CA GLU A 209 -3.14 -1.71 -7.57
C GLU A 209 -2.41 -1.53 -8.90
N VAL A 210 -3.07 -1.84 -10.02
CA VAL A 210 -2.51 -1.63 -11.35
C VAL A 210 -2.23 -0.14 -11.62
N ALA A 211 -3.15 0.76 -11.25
CA ALA A 211 -2.94 2.19 -11.42
C ALA A 211 -1.77 2.70 -10.56
N VAL A 212 -1.69 2.26 -9.30
CA VAL A 212 -0.59 2.60 -8.38
C VAL A 212 0.75 2.14 -8.94
N ALA A 213 0.86 0.88 -9.41
CA ALA A 213 2.08 0.33 -9.98
C ALA A 213 2.53 1.13 -11.23
N ARG A 214 1.62 1.44 -12.15
CA ARG A 214 1.93 2.25 -13.34
C ARG A 214 2.36 3.68 -13.01
N LEU A 215 1.69 4.32 -12.04
CA LEU A 215 2.05 5.65 -11.56
C LEU A 215 3.39 5.66 -10.83
N HIS A 216 3.67 4.65 -10.02
CA HIS A 216 4.92 4.55 -9.25
C HIS A 216 6.13 4.40 -10.19
N HIS A 217 6.02 3.53 -11.20
CA HIS A 217 7.09 3.27 -12.15
C HIS A 217 7.16 4.27 -13.32
N GLY A 218 6.29 5.29 -13.36
CA GLY A 218 6.27 6.29 -14.42
C GLY A 218 5.68 5.78 -15.76
N ASN A 219 5.05 4.60 -15.76
CA ASN A 219 4.48 3.96 -16.95
C ASN A 219 3.04 4.43 -17.23
N VAL A 220 2.77 5.70 -17.02
CA VAL A 220 1.42 6.28 -17.15
C VAL A 220 0.78 6.08 -18.52
N ARG A 221 1.60 5.97 -19.59
CA ARG A 221 1.11 5.72 -20.95
C ARG A 221 0.47 4.33 -21.12
N GLU A 222 0.78 3.40 -20.24
CA GLU A 222 0.22 2.04 -20.27
C GLU A 222 -1.15 1.95 -19.58
N LEU A 223 -1.59 3.00 -18.84
CA LEU A 223 -2.83 2.99 -18.08
C LEU A 223 -4.05 2.71 -18.95
N ARG A 224 -4.11 3.26 -20.18
CA ARG A 224 -5.23 3.02 -21.08
C ARG A 224 -5.31 1.56 -21.54
N LYS A 225 -4.15 0.97 -21.89
CA LYS A 225 -4.09 -0.46 -22.24
C LYS A 225 -4.45 -1.34 -21.05
N ALA A 226 -3.93 -1.00 -19.86
CA ALA A 226 -4.26 -1.69 -18.63
C ALA A 226 -5.76 -1.61 -18.30
N ALA A 227 -6.44 -0.50 -18.61
CA ALA A 227 -7.88 -0.37 -18.45
C ALA A 227 -8.65 -1.36 -19.34
N ASP A 228 -8.26 -1.55 -20.61
CA ASP A 228 -8.87 -2.53 -21.50
C ASP A 228 -8.67 -3.97 -21.01
N GLU A 229 -7.46 -4.29 -20.54
CA GLU A 229 -7.13 -5.61 -19.99
C GLU A 229 -7.86 -5.87 -18.65
N LEU A 230 -8.00 -4.86 -17.78
CA LEU A 230 -8.78 -4.95 -16.53
C LEU A 230 -10.27 -5.18 -16.81
N ILE A 231 -10.83 -4.56 -17.84
CA ILE A 231 -12.22 -4.80 -18.24
C ILE A 231 -12.38 -6.24 -18.74
N ALA A 232 -11.45 -6.73 -19.57
CA ALA A 232 -11.46 -8.11 -20.02
C ALA A 232 -11.35 -9.09 -18.85
N TRP A 233 -10.47 -8.80 -17.88
CA TRP A 233 -10.33 -9.58 -16.65
C TRP A 233 -11.61 -9.54 -15.79
N ALA A 234 -12.19 -8.39 -15.55
CA ALA A 234 -13.44 -8.25 -14.80
C ALA A 234 -14.60 -9.01 -15.46
N SER A 235 -14.63 -9.09 -16.80
CA SER A 235 -15.64 -9.81 -17.57
C SER A 235 -15.53 -11.35 -17.45
N THR A 236 -14.48 -11.88 -16.84
CA THR A 236 -14.37 -13.33 -16.56
C THR A 236 -15.27 -13.79 -15.41
N PHE A 237 -15.67 -12.86 -14.55
CA PHE A 237 -16.54 -13.15 -13.42
C PHE A 237 -18.02 -13.15 -13.82
N ARG A 238 -18.79 -14.05 -13.23
CA ARG A 238 -20.26 -14.12 -13.44
C ARG A 238 -20.98 -13.13 -12.51
N PRO A 239 -22.19 -12.68 -12.90
CA PRO A 239 -23.02 -11.82 -12.04
C PRO A 239 -23.43 -12.46 -10.71
N THR A 240 -23.39 -13.78 -10.61
CA THR A 240 -23.70 -14.55 -9.40
C THR A 240 -22.54 -15.49 -9.07
N LEU A 241 -22.24 -15.63 -7.78
CA LEU A 241 -21.27 -16.64 -7.32
C LEU A 241 -21.84 -18.05 -7.50
N PRO A 242 -20.97 -19.05 -7.78
CA PRO A 242 -21.33 -20.45 -7.67
C PRO A 242 -21.84 -20.82 -6.28
N GLU A 243 -22.72 -21.83 -6.22
CA GLU A 243 -23.27 -22.36 -4.97
C GLU A 243 -22.12 -22.80 -4.02
N GLY A 244 -22.23 -22.46 -2.75
CA GLY A 244 -21.21 -22.76 -1.73
C GLY A 244 -20.15 -21.66 -1.52
N LEU A 245 -20.15 -20.59 -2.34
CA LEU A 245 -19.28 -19.43 -2.12
C LEU A 245 -20.15 -18.27 -1.61
N ASP A 246 -19.82 -17.76 -0.43
CA ASP A 246 -20.48 -16.58 0.13
C ASP A 246 -19.98 -15.28 -0.51
N ALA A 247 -20.91 -14.34 -0.67
CA ALA A 247 -20.63 -13.06 -1.32
C ALA A 247 -20.19 -11.95 -0.36
N ALA A 248 -20.45 -12.12 0.93
CA ALA A 248 -20.31 -11.05 1.90
C ALA A 248 -18.87 -10.93 2.43
N THR A 249 -18.37 -9.70 2.44
CA THR A 249 -17.18 -9.34 3.21
C THR A 249 -17.62 -8.64 4.49
N PRO A 250 -16.89 -8.83 5.63
CA PRO A 250 -17.30 -8.23 6.88
C PRO A 250 -17.27 -6.70 6.80
N GLY A 251 -18.32 -6.08 7.35
CA GLY A 251 -18.35 -4.63 7.61
C GLY A 251 -17.45 -4.26 8.79
N PRO A 252 -17.34 -2.96 9.13
CA PRO A 252 -16.58 -2.56 10.30
C PRO A 252 -17.11 -3.23 11.57
N ARG A 253 -16.19 -3.72 12.42
CA ARG A 253 -16.58 -4.31 13.71
C ARG A 253 -17.18 -3.24 14.62
N PRO A 254 -18.27 -3.56 15.38
CA PRO A 254 -18.84 -2.64 16.34
C PRO A 254 -17.84 -2.30 17.46
N GLU A 255 -17.77 -1.01 17.85
CA GLU A 255 -16.90 -0.53 18.96
C GLU A 255 -17.20 -1.20 20.32
N SER A 256 -18.38 -1.81 20.47
CA SER A 256 -18.81 -2.52 21.68
C SER A 256 -18.04 -3.83 21.97
N GLU A 257 -17.24 -4.34 21.04
CA GLU A 257 -16.51 -5.60 21.21
C GLU A 257 -15.14 -5.47 21.89
N GLY A 258 -14.74 -4.25 22.28
CA GLY A 258 -13.53 -3.98 23.06
C GLY A 258 -12.25 -3.83 22.23
N GLU A 259 -11.21 -3.26 22.85
CA GLU A 259 -9.88 -3.13 22.25
C GLU A 259 -9.23 -4.50 22.04
N ARG A 260 -8.68 -4.71 20.84
CA ARG A 260 -7.93 -5.93 20.53
C ARG A 260 -6.49 -5.84 20.98
N SER A 261 -5.98 -6.99 21.40
CA SER A 261 -4.55 -7.20 21.58
C SER A 261 -3.94 -7.69 20.28
N TYR A 262 -3.05 -6.91 19.69
CA TYR A 262 -2.24 -7.28 18.53
C TYR A 262 -0.98 -8.09 18.93
N THR A 263 -0.94 -8.66 20.13
CA THR A 263 0.19 -9.47 20.57
C THR A 263 0.30 -10.74 19.73
N SER A 264 1.35 -10.84 18.93
CA SER A 264 1.61 -11.95 18.03
C SER A 264 2.02 -13.22 18.80
N GLU A 265 1.85 -14.41 18.17
CA GLU A 265 2.41 -15.65 18.72
C GLU A 265 3.94 -15.59 18.82
N ARG A 266 4.56 -14.95 17.83
CA ARG A 266 6.01 -14.73 17.79
C ARG A 266 6.46 -13.88 18.98
N SER A 267 5.77 -12.78 19.27
CA SER A 267 6.03 -11.91 20.42
C SER A 267 5.88 -12.69 21.74
N ARG A 268 4.82 -13.51 21.86
CA ARG A 268 4.63 -14.39 23.04
C ARG A 268 5.77 -15.40 23.22
N ARG A 269 6.29 -15.97 22.15
CA ARG A 269 7.46 -16.86 22.18
C ARG A 269 8.76 -16.12 22.50
N ALA A 270 8.97 -14.92 21.92
CA ALA A 270 10.14 -14.08 22.16
C ALA A 270 10.19 -13.49 23.57
N GLN A 271 9.03 -13.38 24.26
CA GLN A 271 8.94 -13.03 25.68
C GLN A 271 9.46 -14.14 26.61
N GLY A 272 9.69 -15.36 26.10
CA GLY A 272 10.52 -16.37 26.76
C GLY A 272 11.92 -15.81 27.01
N ARG A 273 12.09 -15.18 28.19
CA ARG A 273 13.26 -14.39 28.56
C ARG A 273 14.55 -15.17 28.37
N LEU A 274 15.47 -14.63 27.58
CA LEU A 274 16.87 -14.98 27.79
C LEU A 274 17.21 -14.80 29.28
N PRO A 275 18.00 -15.69 29.88
CA PRO A 275 18.39 -15.56 31.28
C PRO A 275 18.89 -14.16 31.58
N SER A 276 18.33 -13.49 32.60
CA SER A 276 18.81 -12.17 33.02
C SER A 276 20.15 -12.32 33.78
N GLY A 277 21.11 -11.47 33.48
CA GLY A 277 22.42 -11.49 34.14
C GLY A 277 23.53 -12.04 33.25
N ARG A 278 24.66 -12.44 33.85
CA ARG A 278 25.80 -13.07 33.15
C ARG A 278 25.38 -14.47 32.68
N HIS A 279 25.24 -14.64 31.37
CA HIS A 279 24.94 -15.92 30.72
C HIS A 279 25.97 -16.21 29.63
N ASP A 280 26.22 -17.48 29.35
CA ASP A 280 27.20 -17.96 28.37
C ASP A 280 26.65 -17.95 26.92
N LEU A 281 25.52 -17.29 26.67
CA LEU A 281 24.98 -17.21 25.32
C LEU A 281 25.89 -16.37 24.42
N PRO A 282 26.14 -16.80 23.16
CA PRO A 282 26.88 -16.01 22.18
C PRO A 282 26.24 -14.64 21.97
N ARG A 283 27.07 -13.60 21.86
CA ARG A 283 26.61 -12.21 21.61
C ARG A 283 25.65 -12.12 20.42
N ALA A 284 25.88 -12.89 19.35
CA ALA A 284 25.02 -12.94 18.18
C ALA A 284 23.59 -13.42 18.50
N VAL A 285 23.43 -14.41 19.39
CA VAL A 285 22.11 -14.91 19.81
C VAL A 285 21.34 -13.85 20.59
N VAL A 286 22.04 -13.15 21.50
CA VAL A 286 21.46 -12.04 22.27
C VAL A 286 21.04 -10.91 21.36
N ALA A 287 21.91 -10.49 20.45
CA ALA A 287 21.63 -9.42 19.48
C ALA A 287 20.45 -9.79 18.58
N ASN A 288 20.37 -11.03 18.10
CA ASN A 288 19.25 -11.47 17.27
C ASN A 288 17.93 -11.43 18.04
N SER A 289 17.91 -11.96 19.27
CA SER A 289 16.71 -11.91 20.13
C SER A 289 16.28 -10.47 20.46
N GLN A 290 17.23 -9.56 20.71
CA GLN A 290 16.91 -8.16 20.94
C GLN A 290 16.35 -7.51 19.67
N ARG A 291 16.92 -7.83 18.49
CA ARG A 291 16.43 -7.34 17.21
C ARG A 291 15.00 -7.82 16.94
N GLU A 292 14.71 -9.09 17.16
CA GLU A 292 13.36 -9.65 17.00
C GLU A 292 12.35 -8.94 17.90
N ARG A 293 12.66 -8.74 19.18
CA ARG A 293 11.78 -8.01 20.11
C ARG A 293 11.53 -6.56 19.68
N ILE A 294 12.54 -5.87 19.12
CA ILE A 294 12.35 -4.52 18.56
C ILE A 294 11.40 -4.55 17.37
N LEU A 295 11.51 -5.52 16.46
CA LEU A 295 10.64 -5.66 15.30
C LEU A 295 9.20 -5.99 15.72
N ASP A 296 9.02 -6.94 16.65
CA ASP A 296 7.69 -7.30 17.18
C ASP A 296 7.04 -6.11 17.90
N ALA A 297 7.77 -5.41 18.76
CA ALA A 297 7.28 -4.21 19.43
C ALA A 297 6.89 -3.10 18.42
N THR A 298 7.66 -2.95 17.35
CA THR A 298 7.36 -1.98 16.28
C THR A 298 6.05 -2.33 15.59
N ALA A 299 5.86 -3.61 15.21
CA ALA A 299 4.64 -4.08 14.56
C ALA A 299 3.41 -3.89 15.47
N GLU A 300 3.51 -4.28 16.75
CA GLU A 300 2.43 -4.13 17.73
C GLU A 300 2.03 -2.67 17.95
N ILE A 301 3.00 -1.75 18.13
CA ILE A 301 2.69 -0.32 18.31
C ILE A 301 2.01 0.27 17.08
N VAL A 302 2.47 -0.09 15.89
CA VAL A 302 1.89 0.39 14.65
C VAL A 302 0.47 -0.14 14.47
N ALA A 303 0.23 -1.42 14.73
CA ALA A 303 -1.10 -2.01 14.63
C ALA A 303 -2.10 -1.42 15.65
N GLU A 304 -1.64 -1.09 16.87
CA GLU A 304 -2.49 -0.51 17.91
C GLU A 304 -2.78 0.98 17.72
N LYS A 305 -1.78 1.77 17.26
CA LYS A 305 -1.82 3.24 17.34
C LYS A 305 -1.53 3.94 16.02
N GLY A 306 -1.23 3.16 14.98
CA GLY A 306 -0.79 3.66 13.68
C GLY A 306 0.67 4.15 13.68
N LEU A 307 1.23 4.26 12.48
CA LEU A 307 2.64 4.67 12.28
C LEU A 307 2.97 6.06 12.85
N GLY A 308 2.00 6.97 12.86
CA GLY A 308 2.19 8.33 13.39
C GLY A 308 2.56 8.36 14.87
N ALA A 309 2.06 7.42 15.66
CA ALA A 309 2.32 7.31 17.09
C ALA A 309 3.65 6.60 17.41
N LEU A 310 4.31 5.98 16.44
CA LEU A 310 5.55 5.23 16.65
C LEU A 310 6.68 6.13 17.17
N THR A 311 7.26 5.79 18.31
CA THR A 311 8.40 6.50 18.90
C THR A 311 9.48 5.53 19.38
N ILE A 312 10.77 5.94 19.31
CA ILE A 312 11.88 5.10 19.79
C ILE A 312 11.77 4.76 21.29
N PRO A 313 11.41 5.69 22.18
CA PRO A 313 11.21 5.37 23.59
C PRO A 313 10.15 4.28 23.83
N GLU A 314 9.04 4.32 23.08
CA GLU A 314 7.99 3.33 23.20
C GLU A 314 8.40 1.95 22.65
N ILE A 315 9.09 1.91 21.49
CA ILE A 315 9.67 0.69 20.94
C ILE A 315 10.63 0.05 21.95
N ALA A 316 11.59 0.82 22.47
CA ALA A 316 12.59 0.33 23.40
C ALA A 316 11.96 -0.21 24.71
N SER A 317 10.95 0.52 25.23
CA SER A 317 10.20 0.11 26.42
C SER A 317 9.45 -1.20 26.19
N ARG A 318 8.69 -1.33 25.11
CA ARG A 318 7.91 -2.54 24.78
C ARG A 318 8.83 -3.74 24.45
N ALA A 319 9.91 -3.50 23.71
CA ALA A 319 10.91 -4.52 23.40
C ALA A 319 11.78 -4.91 24.61
N ASN A 320 11.66 -4.22 25.73
CA ASN A 320 12.51 -4.36 26.91
C ASN A 320 14.01 -4.34 26.55
N VAL A 321 14.42 -3.30 25.84
CA VAL A 321 15.81 -3.00 25.47
C VAL A 321 16.17 -1.58 25.89
N SER A 322 17.47 -1.27 26.00
CA SER A 322 17.91 0.10 26.20
C SER A 322 17.81 0.92 24.90
N HIS A 323 17.75 2.26 25.01
CA HIS A 323 17.86 3.13 23.84
C HIS A 323 19.19 2.92 23.08
N GLU A 324 20.28 2.66 23.79
CA GLU A 324 21.58 2.37 23.20
C GLU A 324 21.50 1.11 22.34
N THR A 325 20.92 0.03 22.86
CA THR A 325 20.67 -1.22 22.10
C THR A 325 19.82 -1.00 20.86
N PHE A 326 18.80 -0.12 20.94
CA PHE A 326 18.03 0.23 19.75
C PHE A 326 18.91 0.91 18.70
N TYR A 327 19.73 1.90 19.09
CA TYR A 327 20.59 2.64 18.16
C TYR A 327 21.77 1.81 17.62
N GLU A 328 22.17 0.75 18.31
CA GLU A 328 23.11 -0.23 17.76
C GLU A 328 22.55 -0.99 16.54
N MET A 329 21.23 -1.15 16.46
CA MET A 329 20.54 -1.95 15.43
C MET A 329 19.83 -1.12 14.36
N PHE A 330 19.27 0.03 14.74
CA PHE A 330 18.47 0.90 13.88
C PHE A 330 18.79 2.36 14.11
N LYS A 331 19.01 3.12 13.03
CA LYS A 331 19.31 4.56 13.12
C LYS A 331 18.06 5.38 13.43
N THR A 332 16.91 4.97 12.89
CA THR A 332 15.64 5.68 13.03
C THR A 332 14.49 4.71 13.31
N LYS A 333 13.35 5.24 13.77
CA LYS A 333 12.13 4.46 13.91
C LYS A 333 11.63 3.90 12.57
N MET A 334 11.90 4.60 11.46
CA MET A 334 11.54 4.15 10.12
C MET A 334 12.39 2.96 9.67
N ASP A 335 13.68 2.90 10.04
CA ASP A 335 14.51 1.74 9.75
C ASP A 335 13.98 0.49 10.46
N ALA A 336 13.51 0.63 11.70
CA ALA A 336 12.89 -0.47 12.45
C ALA A 336 11.55 -0.89 11.81
N PHE A 337 10.73 0.07 11.38
CA PHE A 337 9.46 -0.17 10.68
C PHE A 337 9.68 -0.93 9.36
N LEU A 338 10.57 -0.43 8.49
CA LEU A 338 10.88 -1.07 7.20
C LEU A 338 11.44 -2.49 7.39
N ALA A 339 12.29 -2.68 8.40
CA ALA A 339 12.82 -4.00 8.72
C ALA A 339 11.73 -4.96 9.25
N ALA A 340 10.81 -4.48 10.08
CA ALA A 340 9.68 -5.26 10.56
C ALA A 340 8.72 -5.63 9.40
N GLN A 341 8.39 -4.67 8.53
CA GLN A 341 7.59 -4.90 7.33
C GLN A 341 8.20 -5.99 6.45
N LYS A 342 9.50 -5.89 6.17
CA LYS A 342 10.22 -6.88 5.36
C LYS A 342 10.15 -8.27 5.96
N VAL A 343 10.40 -8.40 7.27
CA VAL A 343 10.33 -9.69 7.98
C VAL A 343 8.92 -10.26 7.92
N GLY A 344 7.88 -9.45 8.17
CA GLY A 344 6.48 -9.90 8.06
C GLY A 344 6.14 -10.44 6.68
N MET A 345 6.56 -9.73 5.63
CA MET A 345 6.36 -10.17 4.23
C MET A 345 7.12 -11.45 3.90
N GLU A 346 8.38 -11.56 4.29
CA GLU A 346 9.21 -12.75 4.05
C GLU A 346 8.62 -14.00 4.72
N LEU A 347 8.08 -13.86 5.92
CA LEU A 347 7.47 -14.98 6.66
C LEU A 347 6.13 -15.39 6.04
N ALA A 348 5.29 -14.43 5.66
CA ALA A 348 4.03 -14.70 4.95
C ALA A 348 4.29 -15.43 3.63
N LEU A 349 5.26 -14.94 2.84
CA LEU A 349 5.64 -15.54 1.57
C LEU A 349 6.17 -16.96 1.75
N ARG A 350 7.04 -17.19 2.75
CA ARG A 350 7.62 -18.52 3.01
C ARG A 350 6.55 -19.58 3.27
N GLY A 351 5.59 -19.30 4.15
CA GLY A 351 4.49 -20.23 4.43
C GLY A 351 3.64 -20.52 3.20
N GLY A 352 3.41 -19.51 2.36
CA GLY A 352 2.70 -19.68 1.09
C GLY A 352 3.47 -20.51 0.08
N VAL A 353 4.78 -20.26 -0.09
CA VAL A 353 5.64 -20.99 -1.07
C VAL A 353 5.77 -22.45 -0.69
N GLU A 354 6.05 -22.79 0.58
CA GLU A 354 6.18 -24.17 1.05
C GLU A 354 4.89 -24.97 0.78
N ALA A 355 3.73 -24.37 1.07
CA ALA A 355 2.43 -24.99 0.80
C ALA A 355 2.14 -25.14 -0.69
N TRP A 356 2.51 -24.14 -1.51
CA TRP A 356 2.38 -24.17 -2.98
C TRP A 356 3.24 -25.28 -3.60
N GLU A 357 4.53 -25.35 -3.26
CA GLU A 357 5.46 -26.35 -3.76
C GLU A 357 5.00 -27.78 -3.46
N ALA A 358 4.41 -28.01 -2.27
CA ALA A 358 3.92 -29.31 -1.85
C ALA A 358 2.77 -29.86 -2.71
N GLN A 359 2.04 -29.01 -3.44
CA GLN A 359 0.90 -29.39 -4.28
C GLN A 359 1.23 -29.44 -5.78
N MET A 360 2.37 -28.90 -6.20
CA MET A 360 2.78 -29.00 -7.62
C MET A 360 2.99 -30.46 -8.04
N PRO A 361 2.62 -30.86 -9.28
CA PRO A 361 2.25 -30.00 -10.41
C PRO A 361 0.75 -29.66 -10.54
N ASP A 362 -0.11 -29.96 -9.55
CA ASP A 362 -1.52 -29.55 -9.58
C ASP A 362 -1.63 -28.05 -9.26
N TRP A 363 -1.45 -27.20 -10.29
CA TRP A 363 -1.37 -25.76 -10.11
C TRP A 363 -2.61 -25.13 -9.42
N PRO A 364 -3.88 -25.51 -9.73
CA PRO A 364 -5.03 -24.96 -9.02
C PRO A 364 -5.00 -25.25 -7.51
N ARG A 365 -4.63 -26.48 -7.12
CA ARG A 365 -4.46 -26.83 -5.71
C ARG A 365 -3.25 -26.14 -5.09
N ALA A 366 -2.18 -25.97 -5.83
CA ALA A 366 -1.01 -25.25 -5.35
C ALA A 366 -1.34 -23.78 -5.04
N ILE A 367 -2.13 -23.10 -5.88
CA ILE A 367 -2.60 -21.73 -5.62
C ILE A 367 -3.46 -21.67 -4.35
N ASP A 368 -4.43 -22.58 -4.17
CA ASP A 368 -5.25 -22.61 -2.96
C ASP A 368 -4.40 -22.88 -1.69
N ALA A 369 -3.51 -23.87 -1.76
CA ALA A 369 -2.63 -24.21 -0.62
C ALA A 369 -1.68 -23.05 -0.27
N GLY A 370 -1.07 -22.42 -1.28
CA GLY A 370 -0.22 -21.25 -1.09
C GLY A 370 -0.96 -20.07 -0.45
N LEU A 371 -2.16 -19.78 -0.95
CA LEU A 371 -3.03 -18.76 -0.35
C LEU A 371 -3.33 -19.06 1.12
N ARG A 372 -3.78 -20.28 1.43
CA ARG A 372 -4.07 -20.71 2.81
C ARG A 372 -2.85 -20.61 3.72
N GLY A 373 -1.66 -20.91 3.21
CA GLY A 373 -0.40 -20.72 3.94
C GLY A 373 -0.17 -19.26 4.31
N VAL A 374 -0.38 -18.33 3.38
CA VAL A 374 -0.30 -16.88 3.63
C VAL A 374 -1.36 -16.45 4.65
N LEU A 375 -2.63 -16.84 4.45
CA LEU A 375 -3.73 -16.46 5.35
C LEU A 375 -3.51 -16.98 6.78
N SER A 376 -3.03 -18.21 6.93
CA SER A 376 -2.69 -18.80 8.24
C SER A 376 -1.64 -17.97 8.97
N TYR A 377 -0.59 -17.51 8.26
CA TYR A 377 0.40 -16.63 8.85
C TYR A 377 -0.22 -15.30 9.31
N LEU A 378 -1.03 -14.66 8.48
CA LEU A 378 -1.67 -13.38 8.81
C LEU A 378 -2.56 -13.48 10.05
N VAL A 379 -3.30 -14.58 10.18
CA VAL A 379 -4.16 -14.84 11.36
C VAL A 379 -3.32 -15.06 12.63
N THR A 380 -2.19 -15.76 12.54
CA THR A 380 -1.32 -16.02 13.70
C THR A 380 -0.47 -14.82 14.10
N GLU A 381 -0.20 -13.90 13.18
CA GLU A 381 0.64 -12.72 13.39
C GLU A 381 -0.10 -11.42 13.07
N PRO A 382 -1.20 -11.09 13.81
CA PRO A 382 -2.10 -10.00 13.48
C PRO A 382 -1.43 -8.62 13.48
N ALA A 383 -0.40 -8.40 14.32
CA ALA A 383 0.36 -7.15 14.31
C ALA A 383 1.11 -6.95 12.98
N TYR A 384 1.77 -8.00 12.50
CA TYR A 384 2.46 -7.96 11.21
C TYR A 384 1.49 -7.85 10.04
N ALA A 385 0.35 -8.53 10.12
CA ALA A 385 -0.69 -8.42 9.10
C ALA A 385 -1.22 -7.00 8.99
N HIS A 386 -1.58 -6.35 10.10
CA HIS A 386 -2.05 -4.98 10.12
C HIS A 386 -0.99 -4.02 9.57
N MET A 387 0.22 -4.08 10.10
CA MET A 387 1.34 -3.25 9.67
C MET A 387 1.65 -3.41 8.17
N THR A 388 1.62 -4.65 7.65
CA THR A 388 2.00 -4.97 6.27
C THR A 388 0.89 -4.63 5.28
N ILE A 389 -0.37 -4.93 5.64
CA ILE A 389 -1.50 -4.80 4.73
C ILE A 389 -2.13 -3.41 4.80
N VAL A 390 -2.20 -2.79 6.00
CA VAL A 390 -2.89 -1.51 6.21
C VAL A 390 -1.90 -0.34 6.25
N ASP A 391 -0.91 -0.36 7.16
CA ASP A 391 -0.06 0.80 7.42
C ASP A 391 1.05 1.01 6.39
N ALA A 392 1.47 -0.05 5.69
CA ALA A 392 2.53 0.02 4.67
C ALA A 392 2.19 0.93 3.48
N PHE A 393 0.91 1.17 3.22
CA PHE A 393 0.47 1.95 2.06
C PHE A 393 0.86 3.42 2.06
N GLY A 394 1.14 4.01 3.21
CA GLY A 394 1.30 5.45 3.29
C GLY A 394 2.54 5.93 4.02
N ALA A 395 3.39 5.02 4.45
CA ALA A 395 4.53 5.37 5.29
C ALA A 395 5.59 6.17 4.51
N SER A 396 5.98 5.67 3.34
CA SER A 396 6.99 6.31 2.48
C SER A 396 7.00 5.71 1.06
N PRO A 397 7.67 6.32 0.08
CA PRO A 397 7.90 5.71 -1.22
C PRO A 397 8.58 4.34 -1.16
N GLU A 398 9.46 4.13 -0.18
CA GLU A 398 10.16 2.86 0.02
C GLU A 398 9.19 1.74 0.43
N THR A 399 8.21 2.02 1.28
CA THR A 399 7.20 1.01 1.69
C THR A 399 6.32 0.59 0.52
N ILE A 400 5.98 1.53 -0.35
CA ILE A 400 5.24 1.27 -1.60
C ILE A 400 6.07 0.37 -2.51
N ALA A 401 7.36 0.66 -2.68
CA ALA A 401 8.26 -0.14 -3.51
C ALA A 401 8.39 -1.60 -3.01
N ILE A 402 8.54 -1.79 -1.70
CA ILE A 402 8.58 -3.13 -1.06
C ILE A 402 7.28 -3.90 -1.34
N ARG A 403 6.13 -3.25 -1.18
CA ARG A 403 4.84 -3.87 -1.48
C ARG A 403 4.71 -4.24 -2.96
N ASP A 404 5.06 -3.33 -3.87
CA ASP A 404 4.97 -3.57 -5.31
C ASP A 404 5.89 -4.71 -5.76
N GLU A 405 7.05 -4.86 -5.12
CA GLU A 405 7.94 -6.00 -5.33
C GLU A 405 7.31 -7.32 -4.87
N LEU A 406 6.65 -7.31 -3.70
CA LEU A 406 5.93 -8.45 -3.17
C LEU A 406 4.78 -8.89 -4.10
N LEU A 407 3.92 -7.95 -4.52
CA LEU A 407 2.79 -8.27 -5.40
C LEU A 407 3.26 -8.81 -6.75
N ARG A 408 4.34 -8.27 -7.30
CA ARG A 408 4.97 -8.82 -8.51
C ARG A 408 5.54 -10.22 -8.31
N ALA A 409 6.19 -10.47 -7.16
CA ALA A 409 6.67 -11.81 -6.83
C ALA A 409 5.51 -12.80 -6.73
N PHE A 410 4.40 -12.43 -6.10
CA PHE A 410 3.21 -13.28 -6.08
C PHE A 410 2.64 -13.54 -7.47
N ALA A 411 2.63 -12.54 -8.36
CA ALA A 411 2.10 -12.71 -9.73
C ALA A 411 2.86 -13.78 -10.54
N THR A 412 4.13 -14.05 -10.25
CA THR A 412 4.92 -15.08 -10.95
C THR A 412 4.40 -16.51 -10.72
N TYR A 413 3.75 -16.78 -9.59
CA TYR A 413 3.14 -18.09 -9.30
C TYR A 413 1.93 -18.39 -10.17
N PHE A 414 1.44 -17.39 -10.93
CA PHE A 414 0.32 -17.53 -11.86
C PHE A 414 0.74 -17.80 -13.30
N GLU A 415 2.04 -17.74 -13.62
CA GLU A 415 2.53 -18.04 -14.98
C GLU A 415 2.07 -19.41 -15.50
N PRO A 416 2.12 -20.51 -14.70
CA PRO A 416 1.60 -21.80 -15.17
C PRO A 416 0.11 -21.77 -15.51
N GLY A 417 -0.68 -20.87 -14.90
CA GLY A 417 -2.12 -20.76 -15.13
C GLY A 417 -2.52 -20.48 -16.57
N TYR A 418 -1.66 -19.81 -17.34
CA TYR A 418 -1.91 -19.60 -18.78
C TYR A 418 -1.94 -20.90 -19.58
N GLU A 419 -1.18 -21.93 -19.16
CA GLU A 419 -1.18 -23.27 -19.78
C GLU A 419 -2.39 -24.12 -19.32
N TRP A 420 -2.94 -23.82 -18.15
CA TRP A 420 -4.11 -24.50 -17.59
C TRP A 420 -5.44 -24.00 -18.15
N ALA A 421 -5.43 -22.90 -18.90
CA ALA A 421 -6.63 -22.32 -19.48
C ALA A 421 -7.35 -23.33 -20.42
N PRO A 422 -8.68 -23.49 -20.31
CA PRO A 422 -9.46 -24.33 -21.22
C PRO A 422 -9.31 -23.85 -22.67
N LYS A 423 -9.42 -24.78 -23.64
CA LYS A 423 -9.40 -24.39 -25.04
C LYS A 423 -10.48 -23.37 -25.35
N GLY A 424 -10.09 -22.27 -25.99
CA GLY A 424 -10.99 -21.15 -26.32
C GLY A 424 -11.27 -20.16 -25.19
N HIS A 425 -10.65 -20.34 -24.03
CA HIS A 425 -10.66 -19.36 -22.95
C HIS A 425 -9.43 -18.46 -23.10
N GLU A 426 -9.67 -17.17 -23.40
CA GLU A 426 -8.60 -16.18 -23.52
C GLU A 426 -8.32 -15.58 -22.13
N VAL A 427 -7.12 -15.80 -21.62
CA VAL A 427 -6.66 -15.21 -20.35
C VAL A 427 -6.07 -13.83 -20.64
N PRO A 428 -6.62 -12.73 -20.05
CA PRO A 428 -6.05 -11.41 -20.21
C PRO A 428 -4.60 -11.35 -19.69
N ALA A 429 -3.73 -10.62 -20.39
CA ALA A 429 -2.31 -10.53 -19.99
C ALA A 429 -2.11 -9.99 -18.57
N ILE A 430 -3.03 -9.13 -18.10
CA ILE A 430 -3.02 -8.55 -16.76
C ILE A 430 -3.58 -9.50 -15.69
N ALA A 431 -4.05 -10.71 -16.03
CA ALA A 431 -4.84 -11.56 -15.13
C ALA A 431 -4.13 -11.85 -13.79
N ALA A 432 -2.84 -12.18 -13.83
CA ALA A 432 -2.06 -12.45 -12.63
C ALA A 432 -1.95 -11.20 -11.72
N GLU A 433 -1.57 -10.05 -12.29
CA GLU A 433 -1.43 -8.79 -11.57
C GLU A 433 -2.78 -8.34 -10.97
N ALA A 434 -3.86 -8.41 -11.75
CA ALA A 434 -5.20 -8.02 -11.35
C ALA A 434 -5.77 -8.94 -10.26
N ALA A 435 -5.60 -10.26 -10.38
CA ALA A 435 -6.10 -11.23 -9.40
C ALA A 435 -5.38 -11.04 -8.04
N VAL A 436 -4.06 -10.91 -8.05
CA VAL A 436 -3.27 -10.65 -6.83
C VAL A 436 -3.67 -9.32 -6.21
N GLY A 437 -3.79 -8.25 -6.98
CA GLY A 437 -4.22 -6.93 -6.50
C GLY A 437 -5.65 -6.94 -5.94
N GLY A 438 -6.55 -7.68 -6.59
CA GLY A 438 -7.93 -7.86 -6.12
C GLY A 438 -7.99 -8.58 -4.78
N VAL A 439 -7.30 -9.71 -4.65
CA VAL A 439 -7.23 -10.46 -3.38
C VAL A 439 -6.55 -9.65 -2.29
N TRP A 440 -5.50 -8.91 -2.60
CA TRP A 440 -4.88 -7.99 -1.64
C TRP A 440 -5.88 -6.98 -1.07
N GLN A 441 -6.74 -6.40 -1.92
CA GLN A 441 -7.76 -5.44 -1.46
C GLN A 441 -8.79 -6.11 -0.54
N VAL A 442 -9.21 -7.33 -0.84
CA VAL A 442 -10.14 -8.06 0.01
C VAL A 442 -9.49 -8.36 1.37
N MET A 443 -8.25 -8.86 1.39
CA MET A 443 -7.50 -9.07 2.64
C MET A 443 -7.37 -7.76 3.44
N HIS A 444 -7.07 -6.64 2.75
CA HIS A 444 -7.02 -5.32 3.38
C HIS A 444 -8.33 -4.97 4.11
N GLN A 445 -9.49 -5.27 3.51
CA GLN A 445 -10.78 -4.97 4.15
C GLN A 445 -11.02 -5.81 5.41
N TYR A 446 -10.64 -7.11 5.39
CA TYR A 446 -10.72 -7.94 6.59
C TYR A 446 -9.86 -7.39 7.72
N VAL A 447 -8.62 -7.00 7.43
CA VAL A 447 -7.69 -6.46 8.43
C VAL A 447 -8.11 -5.07 8.92
N ASP A 448 -8.48 -4.15 7.99
CA ASP A 448 -8.90 -2.77 8.31
C ASP A 448 -10.25 -2.72 9.05
N ASN A 449 -11.11 -3.70 8.84
CA ASN A 449 -12.39 -3.84 9.54
C ASN A 449 -12.30 -4.70 10.83
N ASP A 450 -11.10 -5.12 11.20
CA ASP A 450 -10.80 -5.85 12.43
C ASP A 450 -11.41 -7.27 12.50
N HIS A 451 -11.44 -7.98 11.34
CA HIS A 451 -11.92 -9.35 11.15
C HIS A 451 -10.83 -10.31 10.69
N ILE A 452 -9.60 -10.10 11.15
CA ILE A 452 -8.44 -10.86 10.69
C ILE A 452 -8.56 -12.37 10.99
N GLU A 453 -9.21 -12.74 12.08
CA GLU A 453 -9.45 -14.15 12.45
C GLU A 453 -10.38 -14.88 11.47
N GLU A 454 -11.26 -14.15 10.78
CA GLU A 454 -12.17 -14.70 9.77
C GLU A 454 -11.49 -14.84 8.39
N LEU A 455 -10.27 -14.32 8.25
CA LEU A 455 -9.56 -14.29 6.96
C LEU A 455 -9.26 -15.70 6.42
N ALA A 456 -9.04 -16.67 7.32
CA ALA A 456 -8.83 -18.06 6.92
C ALA A 456 -10.10 -18.68 6.31
N ASP A 457 -11.28 -18.28 6.77
CA ASP A 457 -12.58 -18.77 6.28
C ASP A 457 -12.91 -18.17 4.90
N ALA A 458 -12.30 -17.05 4.53
CA ALA A 458 -12.42 -16.42 3.22
C ALA A 458 -11.57 -17.12 2.12
N ALA A 459 -10.76 -18.11 2.47
CA ALA A 459 -9.87 -18.79 1.50
C ALA A 459 -10.60 -19.31 0.25
N PRO A 460 -11.79 -19.97 0.32
CA PRO A 460 -12.47 -20.43 -0.89
C PRO A 460 -12.83 -19.28 -1.84
N GLN A 461 -13.32 -18.16 -1.31
CA GLN A 461 -13.71 -16.99 -2.08
C GLN A 461 -12.50 -16.33 -2.74
N LEU A 462 -11.40 -16.21 -2.01
CA LEU A 462 -10.16 -15.63 -2.50
C LEU A 462 -9.51 -16.54 -3.55
N THR A 463 -9.53 -17.86 -3.35
CA THR A 463 -9.09 -18.85 -4.35
C THR A 463 -9.93 -18.74 -5.63
N TYR A 464 -11.25 -18.59 -5.51
CA TYR A 464 -12.12 -18.38 -6.67
C TYR A 464 -11.73 -17.12 -7.46
N ILE A 465 -11.46 -16.00 -6.79
CA ILE A 465 -11.00 -14.76 -7.44
C ILE A 465 -9.67 -14.99 -8.18
N LEU A 466 -8.72 -15.69 -7.55
CA LEU A 466 -7.40 -15.97 -8.13
C LEU A 466 -7.48 -16.84 -9.36
N LEU A 467 -8.32 -17.88 -9.36
CA LEU A 467 -8.36 -18.90 -10.39
C LEU A 467 -9.34 -18.60 -11.53
N THR A 468 -10.40 -17.84 -11.32
CA THR A 468 -11.46 -17.57 -12.31
C THR A 468 -10.93 -17.04 -13.64
N PRO A 469 -9.98 -16.09 -13.69
CA PRO A 469 -9.47 -15.56 -14.94
C PRO A 469 -8.76 -16.62 -15.82
N PHE A 470 -8.24 -17.67 -15.20
CA PHE A 470 -7.47 -18.71 -15.87
C PHE A 470 -8.33 -19.94 -16.21
N LEU A 471 -9.21 -20.36 -15.30
CA LEU A 471 -9.95 -21.62 -15.40
C LEU A 471 -11.41 -21.46 -15.84
N GLY A 472 -11.92 -20.23 -15.77
CA GLY A 472 -13.36 -19.95 -15.81
C GLY A 472 -14.06 -20.26 -14.49
N SER A 473 -15.26 -19.69 -14.31
CA SER A 473 -15.99 -19.65 -13.04
C SER A 473 -16.27 -21.05 -12.44
N GLU A 474 -16.68 -22.06 -13.26
CA GLU A 474 -17.05 -23.38 -12.74
C GLU A 474 -15.83 -24.15 -12.20
N ARG A 475 -14.76 -24.24 -12.99
CA ARG A 475 -13.53 -24.95 -12.56
C ARG A 475 -12.82 -24.25 -11.41
N ALA A 476 -12.87 -22.92 -11.36
CA ALA A 476 -12.34 -22.16 -10.26
C ALA A 476 -13.12 -22.42 -8.95
N ALA A 477 -14.46 -22.51 -9.03
CA ALA A 477 -15.30 -22.86 -7.88
C ALA A 477 -15.02 -24.30 -7.41
N ASP A 478 -14.92 -25.25 -8.32
CA ASP A 478 -14.58 -26.63 -7.97
C ASP A 478 -13.24 -26.72 -7.24
N ALA A 479 -12.21 -26.01 -7.71
CA ALA A 479 -10.92 -25.98 -7.07
C ALA A 479 -10.98 -25.31 -5.68
N ALA A 480 -11.74 -24.22 -5.53
CA ALA A 480 -11.88 -23.47 -4.28
C ALA A 480 -12.64 -24.25 -3.19
N LEU A 481 -13.69 -24.99 -3.57
CA LEU A 481 -14.58 -25.67 -2.62
C LEU A 481 -14.10 -27.10 -2.27
N ASN A 482 -13.42 -27.79 -3.21
CA ASN A 482 -13.00 -29.18 -3.02
C ASN A 482 -11.55 -29.32 -2.58
N SER A 483 -10.88 -28.23 -2.27
CA SER A 483 -9.53 -28.29 -1.66
C SER A 483 -9.64 -28.79 -0.22
N PRO A 484 -8.90 -29.86 0.16
CA PRO A 484 -8.88 -30.30 1.56
C PRO A 484 -8.34 -29.15 2.41
N ALA A 485 -9.11 -28.74 3.43
CA ALA A 485 -8.59 -27.84 4.44
C ALA A 485 -7.24 -28.38 4.93
N LEU A 486 -6.21 -27.52 4.98
CA LEU A 486 -4.92 -27.90 5.59
C LEU A 486 -5.21 -28.28 7.04
N ALA A 487 -5.41 -29.57 7.28
CA ALA A 487 -5.61 -30.13 8.61
C ALA A 487 -4.32 -29.86 9.40
N GLY A 488 -4.34 -28.80 10.23
CA GLY A 488 -3.32 -28.56 11.24
C GLY A 488 -1.92 -28.41 10.68
N ALA A 489 -1.62 -27.28 10.05
CA ALA A 489 -0.23 -26.81 9.97
C ALA A 489 0.19 -26.43 11.39
N ALA A 490 0.68 -27.40 12.14
CA ALA A 490 1.46 -27.12 13.33
C ALA A 490 2.66 -26.26 12.91
N PRO A 491 3.02 -25.21 13.65
CA PRO A 491 4.15 -24.37 13.31
C PRO A 491 5.40 -25.26 13.22
N ALA A 492 6.08 -25.16 12.05
CA ALA A 492 7.38 -25.80 11.88
C ALA A 492 8.37 -25.17 12.88
N GLY A 493 8.53 -25.82 14.00
CA GLY A 493 9.46 -25.49 15.05
C GLY A 493 9.88 -26.77 15.74
N GLU A 494 10.99 -27.30 15.26
CA GLU A 494 11.99 -28.12 15.97
C GLU A 494 12.73 -29.00 14.95
N ALA A 495 13.84 -28.49 14.43
CA ALA A 495 15.03 -29.25 14.11
C ALA A 495 16.23 -28.29 14.07
#